data_bbc3efc28af11f754886be28a57f01ec
#
_entry.id   bbc3efc28af11f754886be28a57f01ec
#
_cell.length_a   1.000
_cell.length_b   1.000
_cell.length_c   1.000
_cell.angle_alpha   90.00
_cell.angle_beta   90.00
_cell.angle_gamma   90.00
#
_symmetry.space_group_name_H-M   'P 1'
#
loop_
_entity.id
_entity.type
_entity.pdbx_description
1 polymer ?
#
loop_
_entity_poly.entity_id
_entity_poly.type
_entity_poly.pdbx_seq_one_letter_code
_entity_poly.pdbx_strand_id
1 'polypeptide(L)'
;MKRQRVYISGPITAATKEEQQQNVQAFHDCAALLKAQGCRAVNPARALPCRWGWLYRLMERWLGKELAYRAVIVYDLWLLSRSDAICLIDGWQQSRGARIEESFAFRTGIPRSHTYAPAQRKLARWEKRKRLKVKG
;
A
#
# COMPACT_ATOMS: atom_id res chain seq x y z
N MET A 1 -17.65 7.89 -17.16
CA MET A 1 -16.40 7.10 -17.11
C MET A 1 -16.20 6.52 -15.72
N LYS A 2 -16.02 5.21 -15.64
CA LYS A 2 -15.65 4.58 -14.38
C LYS A 2 -14.21 4.97 -14.03
N ARG A 3 -14.01 5.44 -12.81
CA ARG A 3 -12.67 5.72 -12.30
C ARG A 3 -11.89 4.41 -12.21
N GLN A 4 -10.64 4.44 -12.64
CA GLN A 4 -9.74 3.31 -12.52
C GLN A 4 -9.47 3.02 -11.03
N ARG A 5 -9.63 1.76 -10.63
CA ARG A 5 -9.31 1.31 -9.28
C ARG A 5 -7.85 0.88 -9.24
N VAL A 6 -7.08 1.52 -8.37
CA VAL A 6 -5.66 1.22 -8.21
C VAL A 6 -5.41 0.71 -6.80
N TYR A 7 -4.96 -0.53 -6.68
CA TYR A 7 -4.58 -1.15 -5.41
C TYR A 7 -3.18 -0.70 -5.02
N ILE A 8 -3.02 -0.27 -3.77
CA ILE A 8 -1.73 0.17 -3.24
C ILE A 8 -1.07 -0.99 -2.51
N SER A 9 0.16 -1.32 -2.90
CA SER A 9 0.95 -2.40 -2.30
C SER A 9 2.30 -1.88 -1.84
N GLY A 10 2.73 -2.28 -0.67
CA GLY A 10 4.01 -1.87 -0.10
C GLY A 10 4.19 -2.40 1.32
N PRO A 11 5.30 -2.04 1.99
CA PRO A 11 5.56 -2.46 3.34
C PRO A 11 4.64 -1.73 4.33
N ILE A 12 3.95 -2.48 5.19
CA ILE A 12 3.12 -1.93 6.27
C ILE A 12 3.80 -2.17 7.61
N THR A 13 4.19 -3.42 7.88
CA THR A 13 4.83 -3.81 9.12
C THR A 13 6.30 -3.40 9.17
N ALA A 14 6.76 -2.97 10.34
CA ALA A 14 8.13 -2.57 10.57
C ALA A 14 8.56 -2.95 11.98
N ALA A 15 9.87 -2.91 12.23
CA ALA A 15 10.45 -3.25 13.54
C ALA A 15 10.09 -2.24 14.63
N THR A 16 9.90 -0.97 14.26
CA THR A 16 9.55 0.11 15.19
C THR A 16 8.20 0.73 14.86
N LYS A 17 7.58 1.36 15.87
CA LYS A 17 6.32 2.09 15.69
C LYS A 17 6.48 3.28 14.75
N GLU A 18 7.61 3.97 14.82
CA GLU A 18 7.90 5.12 13.96
C GLU A 18 7.97 4.72 12.49
N GLU A 19 8.68 3.64 12.18
CA GLU A 19 8.76 3.09 10.82
C GLU A 19 7.39 2.63 10.32
N GLN A 20 6.60 2.01 11.20
CA GLN A 20 5.24 1.57 10.86
C GLN A 20 4.35 2.77 10.52
N GLN A 21 4.45 3.85 11.29
CA GLN A 21 3.71 5.08 11.03
C GLN A 21 4.14 5.72 9.71
N GLN A 22 5.44 5.71 9.41
CA GLN A 22 5.96 6.21 8.12
C GLN A 22 5.44 5.38 6.95
N ASN A 23 5.38 4.06 7.12
CA ASN A 23 4.84 3.16 6.10
C ASN A 23 3.35 3.43 5.86
N VAL A 24 2.56 3.56 6.92
CA VAL A 24 1.13 3.90 6.81
C VAL A 24 0.95 5.26 6.16
N GLN A 25 1.77 6.24 6.52
CA GLN A 25 1.73 7.57 5.90
C GLN A 25 2.03 7.50 4.40
N ALA A 26 2.99 6.66 3.99
CA ALA A 26 3.30 6.46 2.57
C ALA A 26 2.09 5.92 1.79
N PHE A 27 1.30 5.03 2.38
CA PHE A 27 0.06 4.55 1.79
C PHE A 27 -0.97 5.67 1.64
N HIS A 28 -1.13 6.51 2.66
CA HIS A 28 -2.05 7.66 2.59
C HIS A 28 -1.62 8.68 1.54
N ASP A 29 -0.33 8.97 1.45
CA ASP A 29 0.22 9.88 0.45
C ASP A 29 0.01 9.35 -0.97
N CYS A 30 0.22 8.05 -1.16
CA CYS A 30 -0.04 7.38 -2.43
C CYS A 30 -1.53 7.47 -2.80
N ALA A 31 -2.42 7.21 -1.85
CA ALA A 31 -3.86 7.30 -2.06
C ALA A 31 -4.27 8.72 -2.46
N ALA A 32 -3.71 9.74 -1.81
CA ALA A 32 -3.99 11.13 -2.14
C ALA A 32 -3.54 11.50 -3.55
N LEU A 33 -2.35 11.05 -3.97
CA LEU A 33 -1.84 11.28 -5.33
C LEU A 33 -2.69 10.60 -6.39
N LEU A 34 -3.09 9.35 -6.16
CA LEU A 34 -3.96 8.63 -7.08
C LEU A 34 -5.32 9.30 -7.21
N LYS A 35 -5.88 9.76 -6.11
CA LYS A 35 -7.14 10.50 -6.09
C LYS A 35 -7.03 11.81 -6.88
N ALA A 36 -5.92 12.53 -6.72
CA ALA A 36 -5.65 13.75 -7.47
C ALA A 36 -5.54 13.50 -8.98
N GLN A 37 -5.14 12.29 -9.38
CA GLN A 37 -5.08 11.87 -10.80
C GLN A 37 -6.41 11.33 -11.33
N GLY A 38 -7.47 11.39 -10.53
CA GLY A 38 -8.79 10.90 -10.92
C GLY A 38 -8.98 9.39 -10.74
N CYS A 39 -8.07 8.71 -10.06
CA CYS A 39 -8.17 7.28 -9.77
C CYS A 39 -8.86 7.03 -8.44
N ARG A 40 -9.45 5.85 -8.30
CA ARG A 40 -9.97 5.38 -7.02
C ARG A 40 -8.90 4.52 -6.35
N ALA A 41 -8.37 5.02 -5.24
CA ALA A 41 -7.32 4.31 -4.50
C ALA A 41 -7.94 3.24 -3.59
N VAL A 42 -7.41 2.02 -3.69
CA VAL A 42 -7.72 0.93 -2.75
C VAL A 42 -6.54 0.82 -1.79
N ASN A 43 -6.71 1.37 -0.59
CA ASN A 43 -5.66 1.43 0.42
C ASN A 43 -5.92 0.35 1.48
N PRO A 44 -5.15 -0.77 1.48
CA PRO A 44 -5.36 -1.85 2.45
C PRO A 44 -5.06 -1.42 3.89
N ALA A 45 -4.19 -0.44 4.10
CA ALA A 45 -3.91 0.10 5.43
C ALA A 45 -5.12 0.80 6.03
N ARG A 46 -5.98 1.38 5.20
CA ARG A 46 -7.23 2.03 5.61
C ARG A 46 -8.40 1.06 5.69
N ALA A 47 -8.36 -0.02 4.90
CA ALA A 47 -9.39 -1.05 4.87
C ALA A 47 -9.37 -1.94 6.12
N LEU A 48 -8.31 -1.83 6.95
CA LEU A 48 -8.25 -2.45 8.27
C LEU A 48 -8.65 -1.42 9.32
N PRO A 49 -9.97 -1.19 9.56
CA PRO A 49 -10.38 -0.30 10.64
C PRO A 49 -9.96 -0.90 11.99
N CYS A 50 -9.88 -0.06 13.02
CA CYS A 50 -9.50 -0.48 14.39
C CYS A 50 -10.32 -1.68 14.89
N ARG A 51 -11.50 -1.90 14.33
CA ARG A 51 -12.35 -3.07 14.60
C ARG A 51 -11.69 -4.41 14.22
N TRP A 52 -10.82 -4.38 13.20
CA TRP A 52 -10.12 -5.59 12.74
C TRP A 52 -8.91 -5.94 13.60
N GLY A 53 -8.40 -4.99 14.38
CA GLY A 53 -7.29 -5.24 15.29
C GLY A 53 -7.60 -6.32 16.31
N TRP A 54 -8.79 -6.27 16.94
CA TRP A 54 -9.22 -7.31 17.88
C TRP A 54 -9.58 -8.62 17.17
N LEU A 55 -10.17 -8.54 15.98
CA LEU A 55 -10.50 -9.73 15.18
C LEU A 55 -9.23 -10.44 14.73
N TYR A 56 -8.21 -9.69 14.30
CA TYR A 56 -6.91 -10.25 13.94
C TYR A 56 -6.25 -10.95 15.14
N ARG A 57 -6.27 -10.32 16.32
CA ARG A 57 -5.75 -10.91 17.56
C ARG A 57 -6.51 -12.20 17.93
N LEU A 58 -7.82 -12.20 17.73
CA LEU A 58 -8.65 -13.37 17.97
C LEU A 58 -8.30 -14.50 16.99
N MET A 59 -8.10 -14.17 15.71
CA MET A 59 -7.66 -15.14 14.71
C MET A 59 -6.28 -15.70 15.01
N GLU A 60 -5.32 -14.84 15.42
CA GLU A 60 -3.99 -15.29 15.85
C GLU A 60 -4.08 -16.29 17.02
N ARG A 61 -4.95 -16.02 17.97
CA ARG A 61 -5.15 -16.85 19.15
C ARG A 61 -5.72 -18.24 18.79
N TRP A 62 -6.68 -18.30 17.84
CA TRP A 62 -7.37 -19.54 17.48
C TRP A 62 -6.67 -20.30 16.36
N LEU A 63 -6.11 -19.63 15.38
CA LEU A 63 -5.54 -20.20 14.16
C LEU A 63 -4.02 -20.17 14.13
N GLY A 64 -3.37 -19.41 15.01
CA GLY A 64 -1.95 -19.15 14.97
C GLY A 64 -1.59 -17.99 14.03
N LYS A 65 -0.36 -17.49 14.18
CA LYS A 65 0.12 -16.30 13.44
C LYS A 65 0.16 -16.51 11.93
N GLU A 66 0.61 -17.69 11.48
CA GLU A 66 0.75 -17.95 10.04
C GLU A 66 -0.60 -18.04 9.33
N LEU A 67 -1.58 -18.73 9.92
CA LEU A 67 -2.91 -18.82 9.33
C LEU A 67 -3.65 -17.48 9.36
N ALA A 68 -3.51 -16.70 10.43
CA ALA A 68 -4.08 -15.36 10.51
C ALA A 68 -3.48 -14.45 9.44
N TYR A 69 -2.17 -14.53 9.24
CA TYR A 69 -1.47 -13.78 8.18
C TYR A 69 -1.98 -14.16 6.79
N ARG A 70 -2.12 -15.47 6.53
CA ARG A 70 -2.65 -15.96 5.24
C ARG A 70 -4.07 -15.49 4.99
N ALA A 71 -4.91 -15.44 6.03
CA ALA A 71 -6.28 -14.94 5.90
C ALA A 71 -6.30 -13.47 5.48
N VAL A 72 -5.43 -12.63 6.05
CA VAL A 72 -5.30 -11.23 5.66
C VAL A 72 -4.80 -11.12 4.22
N ILE A 73 -3.81 -11.91 3.83
CA ILE A 73 -3.30 -11.92 2.45
C ILE A 73 -4.40 -12.32 1.45
N VAL A 74 -5.20 -13.33 1.78
CA VAL A 74 -6.33 -13.75 0.91
C VAL A 74 -7.32 -12.60 0.73
N TYR A 75 -7.64 -11.89 1.81
CA TYR A 75 -8.52 -10.72 1.73
C TYR A 75 -7.93 -9.62 0.85
N ASP A 76 -6.64 -9.33 1.02
CA ASP A 76 -5.94 -8.34 0.22
C ASP A 76 -5.89 -8.74 -1.26
N LEU A 77 -5.66 -10.01 -1.56
CA LEU A 77 -5.68 -10.53 -2.93
C LEU A 77 -7.07 -10.44 -3.55
N TRP A 78 -8.12 -10.62 -2.74
CA TRP A 78 -9.49 -10.42 -3.21
C TRP A 78 -9.73 -8.96 -3.60
N LEU A 79 -9.28 -8.02 -2.77
CA LEU A 79 -9.36 -6.59 -3.10
C LEU A 79 -8.57 -6.27 -4.37
N LEU A 80 -7.38 -6.83 -4.49
CA LEU A 80 -6.52 -6.65 -5.66
C LEU A 80 -7.18 -7.22 -6.93
N SER A 81 -7.83 -8.38 -6.84
CA SER A 81 -8.51 -9.01 -7.97
C SER A 81 -9.63 -8.13 -8.54
N ARG A 82 -10.18 -7.24 -7.74
CA ARG A 82 -11.23 -6.29 -8.15
C ARG A 82 -10.67 -4.93 -8.58
N SER A 83 -9.36 -4.80 -8.64
CA SER A 83 -8.69 -3.56 -9.01
C SER A 83 -8.22 -3.62 -10.46
N ASP A 84 -8.10 -2.45 -11.08
CA ASP A 84 -7.68 -2.34 -12.49
C ASP A 84 -6.17 -2.25 -12.65
N ALA A 85 -5.47 -1.81 -11.59
CA ALA A 85 -4.01 -1.68 -11.58
C ALA A 85 -3.47 -1.83 -10.17
N ILE A 86 -2.18 -2.13 -10.05
CA ILE A 86 -1.46 -2.17 -8.79
C ILE A 86 -0.40 -1.07 -8.76
N CYS A 87 -0.35 -0.30 -7.67
CA CYS A 87 0.66 0.72 -7.44
C CYS A 87 1.62 0.23 -6.35
N LEU A 88 2.88 0.03 -6.71
CA LEU A 88 3.91 -0.46 -5.78
C LEU A 88 4.65 0.72 -5.16
N ILE A 89 4.65 0.79 -3.83
CA ILE A 89 5.40 1.78 -3.07
C ILE A 89 6.86 1.34 -2.98
N ASP A 90 7.79 2.30 -2.98
CA ASP A 90 9.22 2.01 -2.83
C ASP A 90 9.47 1.19 -1.55
N GLY A 91 10.26 0.13 -1.68
CA GLY A 91 10.53 -0.81 -0.60
C GLY A 91 9.63 -2.05 -0.61
N TRP A 92 8.76 -2.17 -1.58
CA TRP A 92 7.85 -3.33 -1.69
C TRP A 92 8.60 -4.66 -1.81
N GLN A 93 9.81 -4.66 -2.37
CA GLN A 93 10.62 -5.87 -2.55
C GLN A 93 11.02 -6.51 -1.22
N GLN A 94 11.10 -5.74 -0.15
CA GLN A 94 11.42 -6.23 1.19
C GLN A 94 10.18 -6.69 1.97
N SER A 95 8.99 -6.49 1.43
CA SER A 95 7.74 -6.91 2.06
C SER A 95 7.25 -8.23 1.48
N ARG A 96 7.10 -9.24 2.34
CA ARG A 96 6.56 -10.55 1.94
C ARG A 96 5.17 -10.41 1.31
N GLY A 97 4.29 -9.63 1.95
CA GLY A 97 2.93 -9.41 1.47
C GLY A 97 2.90 -8.70 0.12
N ALA A 98 3.70 -7.65 -0.03
CA ALA A 98 3.75 -6.90 -1.29
C ALA A 98 4.30 -7.75 -2.45
N ARG A 99 5.27 -8.63 -2.18
CA ARG A 99 5.78 -9.56 -3.19
C ARG A 99 4.72 -10.56 -3.64
N ILE A 100 3.91 -11.07 -2.71
CA ILE A 100 2.80 -11.97 -3.02
C ILE A 100 1.75 -11.24 -3.88
N GLU A 101 1.41 -10.02 -3.52
CA GLU A 101 0.44 -9.20 -4.25
C GLU A 101 0.94 -8.88 -5.67
N GLU A 102 2.20 -8.52 -5.80
CA GLU A 102 2.82 -8.25 -7.11
C GLU A 102 2.82 -9.49 -8.00
N SER A 103 3.20 -10.65 -7.45
CA SER A 103 3.17 -11.91 -8.19
C SER A 103 1.76 -12.29 -8.64
N PHE A 104 0.77 -12.07 -7.77
CA PHE A 104 -0.63 -12.30 -8.11
C PHE A 104 -1.10 -11.38 -9.23
N ALA A 105 -0.76 -10.10 -9.15
CA ALA A 105 -1.11 -9.12 -10.18
C ALA A 105 -0.48 -9.49 -11.53
N PHE A 106 0.79 -9.89 -11.52
CA PHE A 106 1.49 -10.33 -12.72
C PHE A 106 0.81 -11.54 -13.37
N ARG A 107 0.49 -12.55 -12.56
CA ARG A 107 -0.14 -13.80 -13.06
C ARG A 107 -1.56 -13.60 -13.55
N THR A 108 -2.29 -12.65 -12.99
CA THR A 108 -3.69 -12.38 -13.36
C THR A 108 -3.82 -11.28 -14.41
N GLY A 109 -2.70 -10.70 -14.87
CA GLY A 109 -2.71 -9.69 -15.92
C GLY A 109 -3.09 -8.29 -15.46
N ILE A 110 -3.02 -8.02 -14.13
CA ILE A 110 -3.26 -6.68 -13.59
C ILE A 110 -2.02 -5.83 -13.82
N PRO A 111 -2.11 -4.72 -14.57
CA PRO A 111 -0.94 -3.92 -14.90
C PRO A 111 -0.41 -3.14 -13.70
N ARG A 112 0.90 -2.89 -13.71
CA ARG A 112 1.52 -2.00 -12.73
C ARG A 112 1.23 -0.55 -13.10
N SER A 113 0.85 0.24 -12.10
CA SER A 113 0.78 1.69 -12.22
C SER A 113 2.13 2.26 -11.80
N HIS A 114 2.85 2.87 -12.71
CA HIS A 114 4.13 3.52 -12.42
C HIS A 114 3.98 4.98 -12.00
N THR A 115 2.75 5.43 -11.86
CA THR A 115 2.45 6.86 -11.66
C THR A 115 2.89 7.37 -10.29
N TYR A 116 2.93 6.50 -9.30
CA TYR A 116 3.25 6.94 -7.93
C TYR A 116 4.74 7.20 -7.72
N ALA A 117 5.59 6.23 -8.05
CA ALA A 117 7.02 6.36 -7.77
C ALA A 117 7.69 7.57 -8.48
N PRO A 118 7.43 7.83 -9.76
CA PRO A 118 7.94 9.04 -10.39
C PRO A 118 7.37 10.33 -9.80
N ALA A 119 6.07 10.35 -9.48
CA ALA A 119 5.42 11.52 -8.88
C ALA A 119 5.97 11.78 -7.48
N GLN A 120 6.14 10.75 -6.69
CA GLN A 120 6.73 10.83 -5.36
C GLN A 120 8.16 11.33 -5.40
N ARG A 121 8.98 10.85 -6.34
CA ARG A 121 10.35 11.33 -6.53
C ARG A 121 10.40 12.78 -6.93
N LYS A 122 9.51 13.21 -7.83
CA LYS A 122 9.39 14.62 -8.24
C LYS A 122 9.00 15.49 -7.06
N LEU A 123 8.02 15.06 -6.27
CA LEU A 123 7.55 15.77 -5.09
C LEU A 123 8.67 15.89 -4.04
N ALA A 124 9.36 14.80 -3.75
CA ALA A 124 10.48 14.77 -2.81
C ALA A 124 11.63 15.70 -3.26
N ARG A 125 11.95 15.71 -4.55
CA ARG A 125 12.95 16.62 -5.13
C ARG A 125 12.51 18.07 -5.02
N TRP A 126 11.23 18.34 -5.26
CA TRP A 126 10.67 19.69 -5.16
C TRP A 126 10.70 20.19 -3.72
N GLU A 127 10.29 19.37 -2.78
CA GLU A 127 10.36 19.70 -1.35
C GLU A 127 11.79 19.95 -0.89
N LYS A 128 12.73 19.11 -1.33
CA LYS A 128 14.17 19.30 -1.02
C LYS A 128 14.68 20.62 -1.55
N ARG A 129 14.34 20.99 -2.79
CA ARG A 129 14.71 22.28 -3.39
C ARG A 129 14.11 23.45 -2.60
N LYS A 130 12.86 23.32 -2.18
CA LYS A 130 12.17 24.35 -1.41
C LYS A 130 12.83 24.57 -0.05
N ARG A 131 13.23 23.50 0.63
CA ARG A 131 13.98 23.58 1.90
C ARG A 131 15.34 24.26 1.73
N LEU A 132 16.05 23.95 0.64
CA LEU A 132 17.35 24.56 0.35
C LEU A 132 17.23 26.05 0.03
N LYS A 133 16.16 26.49 -0.63
CA LYS A 133 15.90 27.92 -0.90
C LYS A 133 15.54 28.70 0.36
N VAL A 134 14.89 28.07 1.35
CA VAL A 134 14.52 28.72 2.62
C VAL A 134 15.73 28.89 3.54
N LYS A 135 16.77 28.07 3.39
CA LYS A 135 18.00 28.13 4.18
C LYS A 135 19.09 29.02 3.58
N GLY A 136 18.87 29.55 2.37
CA GLY A 136 19.82 30.43 1.71
C GLY A 136 19.48 31.93 1.95
#